data_eee5ac6b2a9264a5852cfe665ac158b5
#
_entry.id   eee5ac6b2a9264a5852cfe665ac158b5
#
_cell.length_a   1.000
_cell.length_b   1.000
_cell.length_c   1.000
_cell.angle_alpha   90.00
_cell.angle_beta   90.00
_cell.angle_gamma   90.00
#
_symmetry.space_group_name_H-M   'P 1'
#
loop_
_entity.id
_entity.type
_entity.pdbx_description
1 polymer ?
#
loop_
_entity_poly.entity_id
_entity_poly.type
_entity_poly.pdbx_seq_one_letter_code
_entity_poly.pdbx_strand_id
1 'polypeptide(L)'
;FLHDNILQDLLSIKNMMHKSTRPEIQKIITETLDSMNSYIREQMQNYYPVLLSKLTIKENYQNLLAYIAQSFPDRHVSIVFDCSDSLFLVPPYDIFIYRLLKELVTNVYKHSTGEKAWITLTQDKGIIVLCVKDNGSADTDSLTCADSSKHRGLALSTDRVHSMDGTISITPNFP
;
A
#
# COMPACT_ATOMS: atom_id res chain seq x y z
N PHE A 1 2.59 -1.56 23.35
CA PHE A 1 1.62 -0.82 24.18
C PHE A 1 0.26 -0.67 23.50
N LEU A 2 0.16 -0.09 22.28
CA LEU A 2 -1.13 0.08 21.60
C LEU A 2 -1.69 -1.25 21.09
N HIS A 3 -0.82 -2.11 20.58
CA HIS A 3 -1.14 -3.44 20.05
C HIS A 3 -1.70 -4.37 21.14
N ASP A 4 -1.13 -4.33 22.35
CA ASP A 4 -1.51 -5.25 23.43
C ASP A 4 -2.89 -4.89 24.00
N ASN A 5 -3.22 -3.62 24.11
CA ASN A 5 -4.52 -3.16 24.55
C ASN A 5 -5.63 -3.51 23.54
N ILE A 6 -5.39 -3.29 22.24
CA ILE A 6 -6.37 -3.62 21.21
C ILE A 6 -6.61 -5.13 21.13
N LEU A 7 -5.58 -5.95 21.24
CA LEU A 7 -5.71 -7.41 21.29
C LEU A 7 -6.48 -7.90 22.53
N GLN A 8 -6.28 -7.28 23.70
CA GLN A 8 -7.02 -7.58 24.90
C GLN A 8 -8.50 -7.20 24.79
N ASP A 9 -8.81 -6.06 24.19
CA ASP A 9 -10.17 -5.62 23.94
C ASP A 9 -10.90 -6.57 22.97
N LEU A 10 -10.22 -6.99 21.89
CA LEU A 10 -10.76 -7.97 20.94
C LEU A 10 -11.01 -9.33 21.57
N LEU A 11 -10.11 -9.81 22.44
CA LEU A 11 -10.28 -11.04 23.19
C LEU A 11 -11.44 -10.94 24.20
N SER A 12 -11.60 -9.79 24.84
CA SER A 12 -12.68 -9.53 25.79
C SER A 12 -14.05 -9.53 25.07
N ILE A 13 -14.16 -8.90 23.91
CA ILE A 13 -15.37 -8.90 23.08
C ILE A 13 -15.68 -10.32 22.60
N LYS A 14 -14.67 -11.09 22.15
CA LYS A 14 -14.84 -12.48 21.74
C LYS A 14 -15.36 -13.36 22.87
N ASN A 15 -14.86 -13.17 24.10
CA ASN A 15 -15.31 -13.90 25.28
C ASN A 15 -16.74 -13.53 25.70
N MET A 16 -17.14 -12.25 25.55
CA MET A 16 -18.54 -11.83 25.76
C MET A 16 -19.49 -12.45 24.72
N MET A 17 -19.02 -12.60 23.47
CA MET A 17 -19.79 -13.19 22.40
C MET A 17 -20.15 -14.66 22.67
N HIS A 18 -19.21 -15.44 23.24
CA HIS A 18 -19.48 -16.84 23.59
C HIS A 18 -20.53 -16.99 24.72
N LYS A 19 -20.80 -15.93 25.48
CA LYS A 19 -21.83 -15.92 26.55
C LYS A 19 -23.19 -15.45 26.05
N SER A 20 -23.29 -14.92 24.82
CA SER A 20 -24.55 -14.46 24.24
C SER A 20 -25.31 -15.61 23.62
N THR A 21 -26.57 -15.78 23.96
CA THR A 21 -27.48 -16.79 23.40
C THR A 21 -28.26 -16.30 22.18
N ARG A 22 -28.03 -15.05 21.74
CA ARG A 22 -28.77 -14.45 20.62
C ARG A 22 -27.95 -14.50 19.33
N PRO A 23 -28.32 -15.31 18.31
CA PRO A 23 -27.53 -15.48 17.10
C PRO A 23 -27.36 -14.20 16.28
N GLU A 24 -28.35 -13.29 16.27
CA GLU A 24 -28.24 -12.02 15.59
C GLU A 24 -27.17 -11.10 16.18
N ILE A 25 -27.07 -11.07 17.51
CA ILE A 25 -26.03 -10.30 18.21
C ILE A 25 -24.65 -10.92 17.94
N GLN A 26 -24.53 -12.23 17.93
CA GLN A 26 -23.28 -12.92 17.60
C GLN A 26 -22.81 -12.57 16.19
N LYS A 27 -23.72 -12.53 15.21
CA LYS A 27 -23.39 -12.15 13.82
C LYS A 27 -22.86 -10.72 13.75
N ILE A 28 -23.55 -9.75 14.35
CA ILE A 28 -23.14 -8.34 14.34
C ILE A 28 -21.77 -8.17 15.00
N ILE A 29 -21.54 -8.83 16.14
CA ILE A 29 -20.25 -8.76 16.84
C ILE A 29 -19.15 -9.38 15.97
N THR A 30 -19.38 -10.51 15.33
CA THR A 30 -18.40 -11.16 14.45
C THR A 30 -18.04 -10.26 13.28
N GLU A 31 -19.01 -9.71 12.56
CA GLU A 31 -18.79 -8.79 11.45
C GLU A 31 -18.02 -7.53 11.90
N THR A 32 -18.32 -7.00 13.09
CA THR A 32 -17.62 -5.85 13.66
C THR A 32 -16.16 -6.20 14.00
N LEU A 33 -15.93 -7.37 14.62
CA LEU A 33 -14.59 -7.85 14.95
C LEU A 33 -13.74 -8.11 13.69
N ASP A 34 -14.32 -8.65 12.63
CA ASP A 34 -13.64 -8.90 11.38
C ASP A 34 -13.26 -7.58 10.69
N SER A 35 -14.17 -6.60 10.72
CA SER A 35 -13.90 -5.25 10.21
C SER A 35 -12.80 -4.55 11.01
N MET A 36 -12.82 -4.64 12.33
CA MET A 36 -11.77 -4.09 13.20
C MET A 36 -10.43 -4.78 12.97
N ASN A 37 -10.43 -6.10 12.82
CA ASN A 37 -9.21 -6.86 12.53
C ASN A 37 -8.59 -6.45 11.19
N SER A 38 -9.43 -6.28 10.18
CA SER A 38 -8.99 -5.81 8.86
C SER A 38 -8.43 -4.39 8.94
N TYR A 39 -9.11 -3.49 9.64
CA TYR A 39 -8.64 -2.12 9.87
C TYR A 39 -7.31 -2.08 10.64
N ILE A 40 -7.17 -2.86 11.72
CA ILE A 40 -5.92 -2.93 12.49
C ILE A 40 -4.78 -3.45 11.63
N ARG A 41 -5.01 -4.51 10.84
CA ARG A 41 -4.00 -5.05 9.91
C ARG A 41 -3.58 -4.01 8.89
N GLU A 42 -4.53 -3.26 8.35
CA GLU A 42 -4.25 -2.17 7.42
C GLU A 42 -3.41 -1.06 8.09
N GLN A 43 -3.75 -0.65 9.30
CA GLN A 43 -2.97 0.33 10.05
C GLN A 43 -1.57 -0.21 10.39
N MET A 44 -1.46 -1.46 10.83
CA MET A 44 -0.15 -2.07 11.09
C MET A 44 0.72 -2.15 9.84
N GLN A 45 0.16 -2.48 8.69
CA GLN A 45 0.88 -2.44 7.40
C GLN A 45 1.28 -1.02 6.99
N ASN A 46 0.53 -0.01 7.43
CA ASN A 46 0.86 1.38 7.19
C ASN A 46 1.96 1.90 8.13
N TYR A 47 2.00 1.41 9.38
CA TYR A 47 2.92 1.91 10.40
C TYR A 47 4.20 1.09 10.56
N TYR A 48 4.12 -0.23 10.40
CA TYR A 48 5.28 -1.10 10.51
C TYR A 48 5.01 -2.43 9.80
N PRO A 49 5.59 -2.67 8.64
CA PRO A 49 5.49 -3.98 8.02
C PRO A 49 6.32 -4.98 8.85
N VAL A 50 5.71 -5.57 9.86
CA VAL A 50 6.33 -6.56 10.78
C VAL A 50 6.90 -7.76 10.01
N LEU A 51 6.45 -7.97 8.79
CA LEU A 51 6.95 -9.01 7.89
C LEU A 51 8.28 -8.66 7.22
N LEU A 52 8.68 -7.37 7.18
CA LEU A 52 9.95 -6.95 6.56
C LEU A 52 11.19 -7.60 7.20
N SER A 53 11.09 -8.05 8.44
CA SER A 53 12.20 -8.70 9.14
C SER A 53 12.39 -10.19 8.84
N LYS A 54 11.41 -10.86 8.22
CA LYS A 54 11.42 -12.32 7.99
C LYS A 54 11.50 -12.73 6.52
N LEU A 55 11.19 -11.83 5.61
CA LEU A 55 11.16 -12.06 4.17
C LEU A 55 12.23 -11.20 3.49
N THR A 56 12.64 -11.60 2.31
CA THR A 56 13.44 -10.72 1.45
C THR A 56 12.63 -9.47 1.06
N ILE A 57 13.32 -8.41 0.70
CA ILE A 57 12.68 -7.17 0.22
C ILE A 57 11.75 -7.48 -0.96
N LYS A 58 12.20 -8.30 -1.89
CA LYS A 58 11.43 -8.72 -3.07
C LYS A 58 10.12 -9.42 -2.68
N GLU A 59 10.19 -10.40 -1.78
CA GLU A 59 8.99 -11.11 -1.28
C GLU A 59 8.02 -10.16 -0.57
N ASN A 60 8.52 -9.23 0.23
CA ASN A 60 7.68 -8.23 0.89
C ASN A 60 6.91 -7.37 -0.11
N TYR A 61 7.58 -6.92 -1.17
CA TYR A 61 6.92 -6.12 -2.21
C TYR A 61 5.97 -6.95 -3.05
N GLN A 62 6.29 -8.20 -3.37
CA GLN A 62 5.37 -9.12 -4.05
C GLN A 62 4.09 -9.34 -3.23
N ASN A 63 4.22 -9.54 -1.93
CA ASN A 63 3.08 -9.65 -1.03
C ASN A 63 2.24 -8.36 -0.96
N LEU A 64 2.89 -7.20 -0.95
CA LEU A 64 2.20 -5.91 -1.02
C LEU A 64 1.40 -5.77 -2.32
N LEU A 65 1.99 -6.11 -3.45
CA LEU A 65 1.33 -6.04 -4.76
C LEU A 65 0.13 -6.98 -4.84
N ALA A 66 0.27 -8.21 -4.34
CA ALA A 66 -0.82 -9.17 -4.26
C ALA A 66 -1.96 -8.66 -3.34
N TYR A 67 -1.64 -8.07 -2.21
CA TYR A 67 -2.61 -7.47 -1.30
C TYR A 67 -3.37 -6.31 -1.96
N ILE A 68 -2.67 -5.42 -2.66
CA ILE A 68 -3.32 -4.32 -3.38
C ILE A 68 -4.27 -4.89 -4.44
N ALA A 69 -3.84 -5.87 -5.25
CA ALA A 69 -4.69 -6.49 -6.26
C ALA A 69 -5.98 -7.08 -5.66
N GLN A 70 -5.89 -7.76 -4.51
CA GLN A 70 -7.06 -8.29 -3.80
C GLN A 70 -8.02 -7.21 -3.29
N SER A 71 -7.51 -6.00 -3.03
CA SER A 71 -8.33 -4.87 -2.58
C SER A 71 -9.18 -4.25 -3.70
N PHE A 72 -8.95 -4.64 -4.96
CA PHE A 72 -9.67 -4.17 -6.15
C PHE A 72 -10.18 -5.34 -7.00
N PRO A 73 -11.16 -6.14 -6.50
CA PRO A 73 -11.60 -7.37 -7.15
C PRO A 73 -12.17 -7.16 -8.56
N ASP A 74 -12.76 -5.99 -8.82
CA ASP A 74 -13.38 -5.65 -10.10
C ASP A 74 -12.39 -5.07 -11.12
N ARG A 75 -11.10 -4.96 -10.75
CA ARG A 75 -10.06 -4.32 -11.54
C ARG A 75 -8.89 -5.26 -11.78
N HIS A 76 -8.72 -5.70 -13.03
CA HIS A 76 -7.60 -6.56 -13.41
C HIS A 76 -6.47 -5.73 -14.01
N VAL A 77 -5.34 -5.68 -13.29
CA VAL A 77 -4.09 -5.08 -13.76
C VAL A 77 -3.00 -6.13 -13.68
N SER A 78 -2.42 -6.48 -14.83
CA SER A 78 -1.26 -7.38 -14.91
C SER A 78 -0.01 -6.62 -14.44
N ILE A 79 0.57 -7.01 -13.32
CA ILE A 79 1.76 -6.37 -12.76
C ILE A 79 3.00 -7.15 -13.13
N VAL A 80 3.97 -6.48 -13.75
CA VAL A 80 5.34 -6.97 -13.94
C VAL A 80 6.23 -6.27 -12.93
N PHE A 81 6.76 -7.01 -11.96
CA PHE A 81 7.62 -6.48 -10.92
C PHE A 81 9.05 -6.97 -11.10
N ASP A 82 9.97 -6.05 -11.27
CA ASP A 82 11.41 -6.28 -11.37
C ASP A 82 12.13 -5.61 -10.19
N CYS A 83 12.82 -6.43 -9.42
CA CYS A 83 13.58 -6.00 -8.25
C CYS A 83 14.82 -6.88 -8.12
N SER A 84 15.97 -6.25 -7.94
CA SER A 84 17.22 -6.98 -7.69
C SER A 84 17.14 -7.75 -6.38
N ASP A 85 17.57 -9.03 -6.40
CA ASP A 85 17.67 -9.85 -5.18
C ASP A 85 18.73 -9.32 -4.20
N SER A 86 19.70 -8.51 -4.70
CA SER A 86 20.73 -7.85 -3.90
C SER A 86 20.32 -6.50 -3.33
N LEU A 87 19.09 -6.07 -3.55
CA LEU A 87 18.58 -4.80 -3.01
C LEU A 87 18.59 -4.84 -1.48
N PHE A 88 19.22 -3.82 -0.89
CA PHE A 88 19.29 -3.66 0.55
C PHE A 88 18.84 -2.25 0.95
N LEU A 89 17.70 -2.16 1.59
CA LEU A 89 17.15 -0.92 2.10
C LEU A 89 17.30 -0.86 3.62
N VAL A 90 17.87 0.23 4.10
CA VAL A 90 18.01 0.48 5.54
C VAL A 90 16.94 1.46 6.03
N PRO A 91 16.51 1.39 7.30
CA PRO A 91 15.64 2.40 7.88
C PRO A 91 16.24 3.82 7.75
N PRO A 92 15.43 4.84 7.43
CA PRO A 92 13.98 4.81 7.24
C PRO A 92 13.53 4.53 5.78
N TYR A 93 14.47 4.28 4.86
CA TYR A 93 14.18 4.15 3.41
C TYR A 93 13.34 2.91 3.09
N ASP A 94 13.50 1.81 3.84
CA ASP A 94 12.73 0.58 3.68
C ASP A 94 11.21 0.85 3.81
N ILE A 95 10.81 1.48 4.91
CA ILE A 95 9.40 1.83 5.17
C ILE A 95 8.93 2.92 4.20
N PHE A 96 9.80 3.86 3.89
CA PHE A 96 9.47 4.95 2.98
C PHE A 96 9.15 4.44 1.57
N ILE A 97 10.03 3.63 0.98
CA ILE A 97 9.83 3.04 -0.36
C ILE A 97 8.62 2.11 -0.37
N TYR A 98 8.40 1.33 0.70
CA TYR A 98 7.21 0.48 0.82
C TYR A 98 5.91 1.28 0.73
N ARG A 99 5.82 2.40 1.46
CA ARG A 99 4.64 3.28 1.44
C ARG A 99 4.47 3.99 0.11
N LEU A 100 5.58 4.45 -0.47
CA LEU A 100 5.56 5.09 -1.78
C LEU A 100 5.07 4.14 -2.87
N LEU A 101 5.59 2.90 -2.89
CA LEU A 101 5.12 1.86 -3.81
C LEU A 101 3.63 1.57 -3.61
N LYS A 102 3.18 1.42 -2.36
CA LYS A 102 1.76 1.20 -2.05
C LYS A 102 0.89 2.31 -2.64
N GLU A 103 1.27 3.57 -2.43
CA GLU A 103 0.54 4.73 -2.94
C GLU A 103 0.49 4.74 -4.47
N LEU A 104 1.64 4.59 -5.12
CA LEU A 104 1.74 4.64 -6.59
C LEU A 104 0.94 3.50 -7.24
N VAL A 105 1.05 2.28 -6.73
CA VAL A 105 0.30 1.14 -7.29
C VAL A 105 -1.21 1.27 -7.01
N THR A 106 -1.59 1.74 -5.83
CA THR A 106 -3.00 2.04 -5.54
C THR A 106 -3.55 3.08 -6.49
N ASN A 107 -2.76 4.09 -6.87
CA ASN A 107 -3.16 5.10 -7.85
C ASN A 107 -3.34 4.49 -9.25
N VAL A 108 -2.52 3.53 -9.66
CA VAL A 108 -2.74 2.78 -10.91
C VAL A 108 -4.11 2.08 -10.88
N TYR A 109 -4.44 1.36 -9.80
CA TYR A 109 -5.73 0.67 -9.69
C TYR A 109 -6.93 1.63 -9.67
N LYS A 110 -6.79 2.80 -9.06
CA LYS A 110 -7.89 3.78 -8.90
C LYS A 110 -8.09 4.66 -10.11
N HIS A 111 -7.02 5.04 -10.79
CA HIS A 111 -7.04 6.15 -11.73
C HIS A 111 -6.58 5.80 -13.14
N SER A 112 -5.78 4.75 -13.32
CA SER A 112 -5.36 4.33 -14.66
C SER A 112 -6.47 3.55 -15.37
N THR A 113 -6.58 3.75 -16.68
CA THR A 113 -7.42 2.91 -17.55
C THR A 113 -6.68 1.69 -18.07
N GLY A 114 -5.37 1.60 -17.83
CA GLY A 114 -4.49 0.54 -18.33
C GLY A 114 -4.76 -0.81 -17.67
N GLU A 115 -4.44 -1.88 -18.37
CA GLU A 115 -4.56 -3.26 -17.90
C GLU A 115 -3.22 -3.87 -17.51
N LYS A 116 -2.12 -3.11 -17.68
CA LYS A 116 -0.77 -3.59 -17.39
C LYS A 116 0.05 -2.49 -16.72
N ALA A 117 0.80 -2.89 -15.70
CA ALA A 117 1.75 -2.01 -15.03
C ALA A 117 3.12 -2.68 -14.89
N TRP A 118 4.18 -1.90 -15.02
CA TRP A 118 5.57 -2.29 -14.81
C TRP A 118 6.14 -1.52 -13.64
N ILE A 119 6.72 -2.24 -12.73
CA ILE A 119 7.31 -1.71 -11.51
C ILE A 119 8.76 -2.16 -11.48
N THR A 120 9.68 -1.22 -11.41
CA THR A 120 11.10 -1.53 -11.23
C THR A 120 11.61 -0.84 -9.97
N LEU A 121 12.38 -1.59 -9.18
CA LEU A 121 13.04 -1.08 -7.99
C LEU A 121 14.51 -1.49 -8.04
N THR A 122 15.37 -0.50 -8.20
CA THR A 122 16.82 -0.70 -8.35
C THR A 122 17.59 0.14 -7.36
N GLN A 123 18.82 -0.30 -7.07
CA GLN A 123 19.76 0.46 -6.26
C GLN A 123 21.15 0.41 -6.93
N ASP A 124 21.70 1.59 -7.19
CA ASP A 124 23.06 1.73 -7.70
C ASP A 124 23.77 2.86 -6.96
N LYS A 125 24.98 2.59 -6.48
CA LYS A 125 25.86 3.58 -5.79
C LYS A 125 25.15 4.37 -4.69
N GLY A 126 24.25 3.71 -3.94
CA GLY A 126 23.48 4.34 -2.87
C GLY A 126 22.23 5.10 -3.34
N ILE A 127 21.97 5.18 -4.64
CA ILE A 127 20.76 5.79 -5.19
C ILE A 127 19.72 4.71 -5.38
N ILE A 128 18.53 4.93 -4.82
CA ILE A 128 17.37 4.05 -4.96
C ILE A 128 16.46 4.66 -6.03
N VAL A 129 16.09 3.86 -7.03
CA VAL A 129 15.17 4.27 -8.09
C VAL A 129 13.95 3.36 -8.07
N LEU A 130 12.79 3.93 -7.78
CA LEU A 130 11.49 3.30 -7.92
C LEU A 130 10.79 3.89 -9.14
N CYS A 131 10.44 3.05 -10.11
CA CYS A 131 9.68 3.45 -11.29
C CYS A 131 8.39 2.63 -11.35
N VAL A 132 7.27 3.30 -11.55
CA VAL A 132 5.95 2.69 -11.79
C VAL A 132 5.42 3.25 -13.09
N LYS A 133 5.16 2.37 -14.06
CA LYS A 133 4.56 2.69 -15.36
C LYS A 133 3.30 1.87 -15.54
N ASP A 134 2.32 2.42 -16.21
CA ASP A 134 1.14 1.67 -16.68
C ASP A 134 0.89 1.96 -18.17
N ASN A 135 0.04 1.19 -18.80
CA ASN A 135 -0.32 1.39 -20.22
C ASN A 135 -1.67 2.10 -20.39
N GLY A 136 -2.16 2.75 -19.33
CA GLY A 136 -3.39 3.54 -19.41
C GLY A 136 -3.14 4.92 -20.01
N SER A 137 -4.20 5.50 -20.55
CA SER A 137 -4.21 6.93 -20.87
C SER A 137 -4.46 7.69 -19.57
N ALA A 138 -3.51 8.49 -19.13
CA ALA A 138 -3.78 9.48 -18.10
C ALA A 138 -4.56 10.62 -18.75
N ASP A 139 -5.61 11.05 -18.09
CA ASP A 139 -6.27 12.31 -18.45
C ASP A 139 -5.31 13.43 -18.07
N THR A 140 -4.52 13.89 -19.04
CA THR A 140 -3.44 14.88 -18.81
C THR A 140 -3.99 16.21 -18.33
N ASP A 141 -5.26 16.51 -18.62
CA ASP A 141 -5.94 17.70 -18.11
C ASP A 141 -6.15 17.64 -16.59
N SER A 142 -6.23 16.43 -16.01
CA SER A 142 -6.33 16.26 -14.58
C SER A 142 -5.01 16.48 -13.84
N LEU A 143 -3.87 16.34 -14.49
CA LEU A 143 -2.54 16.54 -13.91
C LEU A 143 -2.16 18.04 -13.79
N THR A 144 -2.77 18.89 -14.63
CA THR A 144 -2.48 20.34 -14.69
C THR A 144 -3.49 21.21 -13.96
N CYS A 145 -4.68 20.66 -13.63
CA CYS A 145 -5.71 21.40 -12.90
C CYS A 145 -5.42 21.37 -11.40
N ALA A 146 -5.29 22.56 -10.82
CA ALA A 146 -5.07 22.84 -9.39
C ALA A 146 -6.24 22.42 -8.47
N ASP A 147 -6.99 21.39 -8.81
CA ASP A 147 -8.07 20.87 -7.97
C ASP A 147 -7.50 19.99 -6.85
N SER A 148 -7.17 20.68 -5.75
CA SER A 148 -6.38 20.22 -4.60
C SER A 148 -6.94 19.01 -3.84
N SER A 149 -8.11 18.50 -4.20
CA SER A 149 -8.72 17.35 -3.50
C SER A 149 -8.34 16.00 -4.12
N LYS A 150 -8.12 15.92 -5.44
CA LYS A 150 -7.82 14.67 -6.16
C LYS A 150 -6.34 14.29 -6.15
N HIS A 151 -5.43 15.26 -5.97
CA HIS A 151 -3.97 15.04 -6.03
C HIS A 151 -3.25 15.08 -4.69
N ARG A 152 -3.99 15.10 -3.59
CA ARG A 152 -3.41 15.22 -2.24
C ARG A 152 -2.42 14.09 -1.91
N GLY A 153 -2.65 12.87 -2.38
CA GLY A 153 -1.74 11.73 -2.19
C GLY A 153 -0.40 11.94 -2.91
N LEU A 154 -0.44 12.35 -4.17
CA LEU A 154 0.76 12.56 -4.98
C LEU A 154 1.58 13.77 -4.50
N ALA A 155 0.92 14.86 -4.13
CA ALA A 155 1.58 16.03 -3.55
C ALA A 155 2.29 15.69 -2.23
N LEU A 156 1.62 14.95 -1.33
CA LEU A 156 2.23 14.47 -0.09
C LEU A 156 3.41 13.52 -0.34
N SER A 157 3.33 12.69 -1.38
CA SER A 157 4.43 11.80 -1.78
C SER A 157 5.61 12.61 -2.30
N THR A 158 5.37 13.66 -3.07
CA THR A 158 6.41 14.58 -3.57
C THR A 158 7.13 15.28 -2.43
N ASP A 159 6.39 15.86 -1.47
CA ASP A 159 6.97 16.53 -0.32
C ASP A 159 7.83 15.56 0.52
N ARG A 160 7.36 14.33 0.70
CA ARG A 160 8.11 13.29 1.41
C ARG A 160 9.37 12.87 0.68
N VAL A 161 9.32 12.71 -0.66
CA VAL A 161 10.51 12.39 -1.46
C VAL A 161 11.54 13.49 -1.34
N HIS A 162 11.13 14.76 -1.42
CA HIS A 162 12.02 15.90 -1.24
C HIS A 162 12.61 15.96 0.17
N SER A 163 11.86 15.59 1.21
CA SER A 163 12.38 15.54 2.59
C SER A 163 13.44 14.45 2.81
N MET A 164 13.58 13.54 1.87
CA MET A 164 14.61 12.49 1.82
C MET A 164 15.72 12.78 0.80
N ASP A 165 15.85 14.05 0.38
CA ASP A 165 16.80 14.52 -0.65
C ASP A 165 16.59 13.80 -2.01
N GLY A 166 15.39 13.29 -2.25
CA GLY A 166 15.01 12.61 -3.49
C GLY A 166 14.34 13.53 -4.49
N THR A 167 14.16 13.03 -5.68
CA THR A 167 13.42 13.67 -6.76
C THR A 167 12.31 12.77 -7.28
N ILE A 168 11.20 13.36 -7.71
CA ILE A 168 10.11 12.65 -8.36
C ILE A 168 9.82 13.29 -9.71
N SER A 169 9.59 12.47 -10.71
CA SER A 169 9.15 12.91 -12.04
C SER A 169 7.94 12.12 -12.48
N ILE A 170 6.99 12.80 -13.07
CA ILE A 170 5.77 12.19 -13.62
C ILE A 170 5.72 12.56 -15.08
N THR A 171 5.64 11.55 -15.93
CA THR A 171 5.59 11.74 -17.37
C THR A 171 4.36 11.03 -17.93
N PRO A 172 3.61 11.65 -18.86
CA PRO A 172 2.53 10.96 -19.53
C PRO A 172 3.08 9.78 -20.35
N ASN A 173 2.28 8.74 -20.48
CA ASN A 173 2.58 7.66 -21.43
C ASN A 173 2.33 8.20 -22.82
N PHE A 174 3.35 8.28 -23.64
CA PHE A 174 3.17 8.52 -25.07
C PHE A 174 2.85 7.18 -25.76
N PRO A 175 1.92 7.19 -26.71
CA PRO A 175 1.59 6.01 -27.49
C PRO A 175 2.78 5.51 -28.30
#